data_ff23720c21e15a538466eea2ab75250c
#
_entry.id   ff23720c21e15a538466eea2ab75250c
#
_cell.length_a   1.000
_cell.length_b   1.000
_cell.length_c   1.000
_cell.angle_alpha   90.00
_cell.angle_beta   90.00
_cell.angle_gamma   90.00
#
_symmetry.space_group_name_H-M   'P 1'
#
loop_
_entity.id
_entity.type
_entity.pdbx_description
1 polymer ?
#
loop_
_entity_poly.entity_id
_entity_poly.type
_entity_poly.pdbx_seq_one_letter_code
_entity_poly.pdbx_strand_id
1 'polypeptide(L)'
;QPLPQPKKIHGNTSVMDNMDLLIIDEISMVNAPLLDAISKSLQMHRSSKKPFGGVRLLALGDLYQLAPVLQEEHEEIIFDIYDTHFFFSAKSMKNISNKFFFLTESFRQGKDKEFLELLNKIRIGKDLKETVAKINQACFDPTIDLRDIPMILTSRSAPAEEINMTKIQELEGEAFTFIAREEGNFTRLKQGKQLPAPR
;
A
#
# COMPACT_ATOMS: atom_id res chain seq x y z
N GLN A 1 9.34 14.82 -2.54
CA GLN A 1 8.34 14.80 -3.64
C GLN A 1 7.17 15.71 -3.26
N PRO A 2 6.58 16.47 -4.19
CA PRO A 2 5.41 17.29 -3.86
C PRO A 2 4.22 16.41 -3.45
N LEU A 3 3.31 16.98 -2.64
CA LEU A 3 2.06 16.30 -2.31
C LEU A 3 1.31 15.84 -3.58
N PRO A 4 0.55 14.74 -3.52
CA PRO A 4 -0.23 14.26 -4.65
C PRO A 4 -1.10 15.36 -5.24
N GLN A 5 -0.97 15.59 -6.54
CA GLN A 5 -1.73 16.63 -7.24
C GLN A 5 -2.79 15.99 -8.14
N PRO A 6 -4.01 16.56 -8.19
CA PRO A 6 -5.03 16.08 -9.10
C PRO A 6 -4.59 16.30 -10.54
N LYS A 7 -4.83 15.30 -11.39
CA LYS A 7 -4.48 15.37 -12.82
C LYS A 7 -5.70 15.05 -13.67
N LYS A 8 -5.89 15.84 -14.73
CA LYS A 8 -6.77 15.45 -15.83
C LYS A 8 -5.91 14.74 -16.88
N ILE A 9 -6.21 13.48 -17.12
CA ILE A 9 -5.53 12.68 -18.14
C ILE A 9 -6.11 13.10 -19.50
N HIS A 10 -5.24 13.38 -20.46
CA HIS A 10 -5.63 13.64 -21.85
C HIS A 10 -5.49 12.37 -22.66
N GLY A 11 -6.40 12.14 -23.59
CA GLY A 11 -6.45 10.95 -24.43
C GLY A 11 -7.68 10.08 -24.14
N ASN A 12 -7.55 8.74 -24.21
CA ASN A 12 -8.69 7.86 -23.94
C ASN A 12 -9.04 7.82 -22.44
N THR A 13 -10.00 8.67 -22.04
CA THR A 13 -10.48 8.82 -20.65
C THR A 13 -11.79 8.05 -20.39
N SER A 14 -12.20 7.22 -21.33
CA SER A 14 -13.51 6.53 -21.28
C SER A 14 -13.74 5.76 -19.97
N VAL A 15 -12.68 5.22 -19.37
CA VAL A 15 -12.78 4.51 -18.08
C VAL A 15 -13.18 5.48 -16.96
N MET A 16 -12.52 6.64 -16.86
CA MET A 16 -12.80 7.64 -15.82
C MET A 16 -14.19 8.26 -16.01
N ASP A 17 -14.59 8.46 -17.26
CA ASP A 17 -15.88 9.10 -17.59
C ASP A 17 -17.05 8.16 -17.33
N ASN A 18 -16.86 6.84 -17.51
CA ASN A 18 -17.93 5.83 -17.37
C ASN A 18 -17.82 4.96 -16.12
N MET A 19 -16.95 5.32 -15.18
CA MET A 19 -16.77 4.56 -13.94
C MET A 19 -17.98 4.71 -13.01
N ASP A 20 -18.59 3.61 -12.61
CA ASP A 20 -19.70 3.59 -11.64
C ASP A 20 -19.26 3.30 -10.20
N LEU A 21 -18.15 2.60 -10.08
CA LEU A 21 -17.60 2.16 -8.80
C LEU A 21 -16.07 2.26 -8.83
N LEU A 22 -15.51 2.91 -7.81
CA LEU A 22 -14.09 2.88 -7.49
C LEU A 22 -13.86 1.97 -6.29
N ILE A 23 -13.05 0.95 -6.48
CA ILE A 23 -12.62 0.05 -5.39
C ILE A 23 -11.19 0.43 -5.02
N ILE A 24 -10.96 0.72 -3.74
CA ILE A 24 -9.62 0.94 -3.20
C ILE A 24 -9.36 -0.14 -2.16
N ASP A 25 -8.46 -1.05 -2.51
CA ASP A 25 -7.96 -2.05 -1.57
C ASP A 25 -6.80 -1.47 -0.76
N GLU A 26 -6.57 -2.01 0.45
CA GLU A 26 -5.57 -1.53 1.40
C GLU A 26 -5.66 -0.01 1.66
N ILE A 27 -6.88 0.49 1.84
CA ILE A 27 -7.14 1.94 2.05
C ILE A 27 -6.38 2.50 3.25
N SER A 28 -6.00 1.66 4.22
CA SER A 28 -5.19 2.04 5.38
C SER A 28 -3.84 2.64 4.98
N MET A 29 -3.30 2.28 3.81
CA MET A 29 -2.04 2.80 3.28
C MET A 29 -2.20 4.07 2.43
N VAL A 30 -3.44 4.52 2.21
CA VAL A 30 -3.73 5.73 1.43
C VAL A 30 -3.80 6.93 2.38
N ASN A 31 -2.98 7.95 2.13
CA ASN A 31 -3.03 9.18 2.92
C ASN A 31 -4.15 10.13 2.45
N ALA A 32 -4.54 11.05 3.32
CA ALA A 32 -5.61 12.02 3.06
C ALA A 32 -5.37 12.88 1.80
N PRO A 33 -4.17 13.44 1.56
CA PRO A 33 -3.87 14.19 0.32
C PRO A 33 -4.08 13.37 -0.95
N LEU A 34 -3.67 12.09 -0.95
CA LEU A 34 -3.83 11.21 -2.11
C LEU A 34 -5.30 10.92 -2.39
N LEU A 35 -6.10 10.65 -1.35
CA LEU A 35 -7.52 10.40 -1.52
C LEU A 35 -8.25 11.64 -2.06
N ASP A 36 -7.90 12.83 -1.58
CA ASP A 36 -8.44 14.09 -2.11
C ASP A 36 -8.01 14.34 -3.55
N ALA A 37 -6.76 14.02 -3.92
CA ALA A 37 -6.29 14.12 -5.29
C ALA A 37 -7.05 13.17 -6.24
N ILE A 38 -7.32 11.93 -5.81
CA ILE A 38 -8.15 10.97 -6.55
C ILE A 38 -9.57 11.52 -6.75
N SER A 39 -10.20 11.99 -5.66
CA SER A 39 -11.53 12.60 -5.72
C SER A 39 -11.58 13.76 -6.70
N LYS A 40 -10.59 14.66 -6.62
CA LYS A 40 -10.51 15.84 -7.48
C LYS A 40 -10.26 15.49 -8.93
N SER A 41 -9.41 14.50 -9.20
CA SER A 41 -9.18 14.00 -10.57
C SER A 41 -10.47 13.51 -11.20
N LEU A 42 -11.25 12.68 -10.49
CA LEU A 42 -12.55 12.21 -10.96
C LEU A 42 -13.55 13.36 -11.16
N GLN A 43 -13.57 14.37 -10.29
CA GLN A 43 -14.39 15.57 -10.47
C GLN A 43 -14.05 16.28 -11.78
N MET A 44 -12.75 16.41 -12.11
CA MET A 44 -12.29 17.08 -13.33
C MET A 44 -12.67 16.30 -14.59
N HIS A 45 -12.53 14.97 -14.59
CA HIS A 45 -12.91 14.12 -15.72
C HIS A 45 -14.42 14.13 -15.96
N ARG A 46 -15.20 13.97 -14.92
CA ARG A 46 -16.64 13.85 -15.00
C ARG A 46 -17.38 15.20 -14.99
N SER A 47 -16.66 16.32 -14.98
CA SER A 47 -17.22 17.66 -14.88
C SER A 47 -18.25 17.80 -13.75
N SER A 48 -17.99 17.15 -12.61
CA SER A 48 -18.90 17.06 -11.47
C SER A 48 -18.24 17.58 -10.20
N LYS A 49 -18.99 18.37 -9.40
CA LYS A 49 -18.52 18.89 -8.10
C LYS A 49 -18.77 17.91 -6.94
N LYS A 50 -19.48 16.81 -7.19
CA LYS A 50 -19.71 15.78 -6.16
C LYS A 50 -18.38 15.10 -5.77
N PRO A 51 -18.22 14.65 -4.50
CA PRO A 51 -17.07 13.85 -4.13
C PRO A 51 -16.87 12.69 -5.10
N PHE A 52 -15.61 12.40 -5.46
CA PHE A 52 -15.24 11.39 -6.46
C PHE A 52 -15.95 11.51 -7.81
N GLY A 53 -16.36 12.74 -8.20
CA GLY A 53 -17.13 12.95 -9.43
C GLY A 53 -18.50 12.28 -9.44
N GLY A 54 -19.02 11.87 -8.30
CA GLY A 54 -20.26 11.11 -8.14
C GLY A 54 -20.11 9.61 -8.29
N VAL A 55 -18.88 9.08 -8.44
CA VAL A 55 -18.57 7.64 -8.44
C VAL A 55 -18.74 7.09 -7.04
N ARG A 56 -19.32 5.90 -6.93
CA ARG A 56 -19.42 5.18 -5.65
C ARG A 56 -18.03 4.70 -5.23
N LEU A 57 -17.72 4.81 -3.94
CA LEU A 57 -16.46 4.34 -3.38
C LEU A 57 -16.70 3.09 -2.53
N LEU A 58 -15.95 2.03 -2.80
CA LEU A 58 -15.79 0.88 -1.93
C LEU A 58 -14.33 0.86 -1.45
N ALA A 59 -14.12 1.07 -0.16
CA ALA A 59 -12.82 1.05 0.47
C ALA A 59 -12.69 -0.19 1.36
N LEU A 60 -11.64 -0.98 1.13
CA LEU A 60 -11.31 -2.16 1.93
C LEU A 60 -9.96 -1.93 2.62
N GLY A 61 -9.82 -2.36 3.86
CA GLY A 61 -8.55 -2.23 4.56
C GLY A 61 -8.67 -2.54 6.04
N ASP A 62 -7.55 -2.46 6.72
CA ASP A 62 -7.43 -2.74 8.15
C ASP A 62 -6.53 -1.66 8.80
N LEU A 63 -7.12 -0.83 9.65
CA LEU A 63 -6.40 0.26 10.33
C LEU A 63 -5.36 -0.23 11.36
N TYR A 64 -5.36 -1.51 11.70
CA TYR A 64 -4.33 -2.14 12.54
C TYR A 64 -3.14 -2.70 11.74
N GLN A 65 -3.20 -2.62 10.39
CA GLN A 65 -2.09 -2.98 9.51
C GLN A 65 -1.24 -1.74 9.17
N LEU A 66 -0.54 -1.77 8.04
CA LEU A 66 0.38 -0.70 7.67
C LEU A 66 -0.35 0.64 7.47
N ALA A 67 0.15 1.66 8.14
CA ALA A 67 -0.27 3.04 7.96
C ALA A 67 0.34 3.64 6.68
N PRO A 68 -0.20 4.76 6.17
CA PRO A 68 0.43 5.50 5.08
C PRO A 68 1.83 5.93 5.48
N VAL A 69 2.78 5.80 4.56
CA VAL A 69 4.14 6.30 4.78
C VAL A 69 4.11 7.83 4.74
N LEU A 70 4.47 8.43 5.86
CA LEU A 70 4.62 9.87 5.98
C LEU A 70 6.08 10.25 5.76
N GLN A 71 6.35 11.13 4.78
CA GLN A 71 7.68 11.68 4.56
C GLN A 71 7.85 12.88 5.50
N GLU A 72 8.96 12.96 6.22
CA GLU A 72 9.24 14.01 7.21
C GLU A 72 9.05 15.42 6.62
N GLU A 73 9.48 15.64 5.38
CA GLU A 73 9.34 16.91 4.65
C GLU A 73 7.88 17.32 4.36
N HIS A 74 6.91 16.39 4.48
CA HIS A 74 5.49 16.66 4.25
C HIS A 74 4.65 16.69 5.53
N GLU A 75 5.22 16.27 6.63
CA GLU A 75 4.49 16.06 7.88
C GLU A 75 3.81 17.35 8.33
N GLU A 76 4.56 18.44 8.43
CA GLU A 76 4.07 19.74 8.85
C GLU A 76 2.93 20.24 7.93
N ILE A 77 3.13 20.16 6.60
CA ILE A 77 2.12 20.59 5.62
C ILE A 77 0.83 19.76 5.73
N ILE A 78 0.96 18.46 5.98
CA ILE A 78 -0.20 17.57 6.08
C ILE A 78 -1.01 17.90 7.34
N PHE A 79 -0.36 18.09 8.50
CA PHE A 79 -1.04 18.42 9.73
C PHE A 79 -1.60 19.83 9.79
N ASP A 80 -1.10 20.78 8.98
CA ASP A 80 -1.71 22.09 8.79
C ASP A 80 -3.05 22.01 8.03
N ILE A 81 -3.22 20.99 7.17
CA ILE A 81 -4.38 20.89 6.28
C ILE A 81 -5.40 19.85 6.75
N TYR A 82 -4.94 18.77 7.42
CA TYR A 82 -5.71 17.59 7.80
C TYR A 82 -5.52 17.28 9.28
N ASP A 83 -6.58 16.81 9.94
CA ASP A 83 -6.54 16.41 11.35
C ASP A 83 -5.59 15.23 11.60
N THR A 84 -5.47 14.33 10.62
CA THR A 84 -4.51 13.22 10.57
C THR A 84 -4.07 12.96 9.13
N HIS A 85 -3.00 12.20 8.95
CA HIS A 85 -2.54 11.79 7.61
C HIS A 85 -3.36 10.63 6.99
N PHE A 86 -4.25 9.99 7.76
CA PHE A 86 -5.04 8.87 7.28
C PHE A 86 -6.15 9.29 6.32
N PHE A 87 -6.57 8.38 5.46
CA PHE A 87 -7.59 8.58 4.43
C PHE A 87 -8.91 9.17 4.97
N PHE A 88 -9.33 8.81 6.17
CA PHE A 88 -10.59 9.28 6.75
C PHE A 88 -10.56 10.76 7.14
N SER A 89 -9.38 11.41 7.22
CA SER A 89 -9.24 12.86 7.37
C SER A 89 -9.35 13.62 6.05
N ALA A 90 -9.42 12.92 4.90
CA ALA A 90 -9.58 13.56 3.60
C ALA A 90 -10.86 14.42 3.55
N LYS A 91 -10.75 15.62 2.96
CA LYS A 91 -11.87 16.56 2.82
C LYS A 91 -13.00 15.97 1.98
N SER A 92 -12.65 15.13 1.01
CA SER A 92 -13.62 14.40 0.17
C SER A 92 -14.47 13.41 0.96
N MET A 93 -14.03 12.95 2.14
CA MET A 93 -14.77 12.04 3.00
C MET A 93 -15.79 12.74 3.90
N LYS A 94 -15.63 14.04 4.19
CA LYS A 94 -16.47 14.78 5.14
C LYS A 94 -17.95 14.85 4.75
N ASN A 95 -18.25 14.79 3.46
CA ASN A 95 -19.60 14.97 2.91
C ASN A 95 -20.17 13.71 2.26
N ILE A 96 -19.64 12.55 2.60
CA ILE A 96 -20.12 11.28 2.06
C ILE A 96 -20.91 10.55 3.15
N SER A 97 -22.08 10.02 2.77
CA SER A 97 -22.81 9.08 3.64
C SER A 97 -22.09 7.75 3.64
N ASN A 98 -21.36 7.47 4.72
CA ASN A 98 -20.57 6.25 4.86
C ASN A 98 -21.38 5.13 5.51
N LYS A 99 -21.24 3.91 5.00
CA LYS A 99 -21.65 2.68 5.66
C LYS A 99 -20.42 1.86 5.96
N PHE A 100 -20.29 1.41 7.20
CA PHE A 100 -19.18 0.59 7.65
C PHE A 100 -19.64 -0.85 7.84
N PHE A 101 -18.85 -1.78 7.32
CA PHE A 101 -19.04 -3.22 7.48
C PHE A 101 -17.78 -3.79 8.11
N PHE A 102 -17.93 -4.50 9.22
CA PHE A 102 -16.82 -5.16 9.89
C PHE A 102 -16.88 -6.65 9.57
N LEU A 103 -15.80 -7.17 8.99
CA LEU A 103 -15.63 -8.61 8.76
C LEU A 103 -15.14 -9.25 10.07
N THR A 104 -15.83 -10.27 10.53
CA THR A 104 -15.60 -10.90 11.84
C THR A 104 -15.02 -12.30 11.73
N GLU A 105 -15.06 -12.92 10.55
CA GLU A 105 -14.58 -14.28 10.35
C GLU A 105 -13.29 -14.28 9.52
N SER A 106 -12.30 -15.07 9.96
CA SER A 106 -11.05 -15.30 9.23
C SER A 106 -11.06 -16.69 8.59
N PHE A 107 -10.88 -16.71 7.26
CA PHE A 107 -10.80 -17.96 6.50
C PHE A 107 -9.34 -18.38 6.22
N ARG A 108 -8.38 -17.47 6.37
CA ARG A 108 -6.96 -17.73 6.07
C ARG A 108 -6.33 -18.74 7.03
N GLN A 109 -6.59 -18.60 8.34
CA GLN A 109 -6.10 -19.47 9.41
C GLN A 109 -7.21 -20.35 10.01
N GLY A 110 -8.22 -20.71 9.24
CA GLY A 110 -9.45 -21.33 9.75
C GLY A 110 -9.28 -22.63 10.54
N LYS A 111 -8.13 -23.31 10.43
CA LYS A 111 -7.82 -24.54 11.18
C LYS A 111 -6.97 -24.29 12.44
N ASP A 112 -6.22 -23.20 12.51
CA ASP A 112 -5.32 -22.86 13.62
C ASP A 112 -5.88 -21.69 14.43
N LYS A 113 -6.79 -22.01 15.33
CA LYS A 113 -7.46 -21.04 16.19
C LYS A 113 -6.50 -20.39 17.20
N GLU A 114 -5.54 -21.14 17.70
CA GLU A 114 -4.56 -20.65 18.68
C GLU A 114 -3.66 -19.58 18.03
N PHE A 115 -3.13 -19.87 16.86
CA PHE A 115 -2.32 -18.90 16.11
C PHE A 115 -3.13 -17.65 15.73
N LEU A 116 -4.39 -17.83 15.31
CA LEU A 116 -5.28 -16.70 15.02
C LEU A 116 -5.51 -15.82 16.25
N GLU A 117 -5.65 -16.41 17.44
CA GLU A 117 -5.79 -15.67 18.70
C GLU A 117 -4.52 -14.86 19.00
N LEU A 118 -3.34 -15.45 18.82
CA LEU A 118 -2.06 -14.75 18.99
C LEU A 118 -1.91 -13.56 18.02
N LEU A 119 -2.28 -13.75 16.75
CA LEU A 119 -2.28 -12.68 15.76
C LEU A 119 -3.25 -11.55 16.14
N ASN A 120 -4.45 -11.87 16.62
CA ASN A 120 -5.41 -10.89 17.08
C ASN A 120 -4.90 -10.10 18.31
N LYS A 121 -4.19 -10.74 19.23
CA LYS A 121 -3.55 -10.05 20.37
C LYS A 121 -2.49 -9.05 19.89
N ILE A 122 -1.64 -9.43 18.92
CA ILE A 122 -0.68 -8.51 18.31
C ILE A 122 -1.41 -7.33 17.68
N ARG A 123 -2.44 -7.63 16.87
CA ARG A 123 -3.21 -6.62 16.15
C ARG A 123 -3.75 -5.50 17.04
N ILE A 124 -4.24 -5.85 18.24
CA ILE A 124 -4.80 -4.86 19.20
C ILE A 124 -3.81 -4.42 20.27
N GLY A 125 -2.55 -4.84 20.19
CA GLY A 125 -1.51 -4.47 21.16
C GLY A 125 -1.67 -5.10 22.54
N LYS A 126 -2.40 -6.23 22.66
CA LYS A 126 -2.68 -6.89 23.94
C LYS A 126 -1.62 -7.95 24.27
N ASP A 127 -1.12 -7.94 25.50
CA ASP A 127 -0.18 -8.94 26.04
C ASP A 127 1.04 -9.16 25.11
N LEU A 128 1.55 -8.11 24.46
CA LEU A 128 2.54 -8.19 23.37
C LEU A 128 3.76 -9.02 23.74
N LYS A 129 4.34 -8.80 24.92
CA LYS A 129 5.57 -9.49 25.34
C LYS A 129 5.38 -11.02 25.39
N GLU A 130 4.29 -11.48 26.02
CA GLU A 130 3.97 -12.90 26.10
C GLU A 130 3.59 -13.48 24.75
N THR A 131 2.79 -12.75 23.98
CA THR A 131 2.31 -13.16 22.66
C THR A 131 3.47 -13.33 21.67
N VAL A 132 4.42 -12.37 21.63
CA VAL A 132 5.61 -12.47 20.78
C VAL A 132 6.52 -13.61 21.22
N ALA A 133 6.67 -13.84 22.54
CA ALA A 133 7.46 -14.98 23.04
C ALA A 133 6.88 -16.32 22.58
N LYS A 134 5.54 -16.48 22.65
CA LYS A 134 4.86 -17.70 22.17
C LYS A 134 5.03 -17.92 20.68
N ILE A 135 4.86 -16.86 19.86
CA ILE A 135 5.04 -16.96 18.42
C ILE A 135 6.49 -17.32 18.08
N ASN A 136 7.47 -16.66 18.71
CA ASN A 136 8.87 -16.98 18.48
C ASN A 136 9.21 -18.41 18.86
N GLN A 137 8.68 -18.91 19.99
CA GLN A 137 8.88 -20.29 20.39
C GLN A 137 8.29 -21.29 19.39
N ALA A 138 7.15 -20.99 18.80
CA ALA A 138 6.48 -21.87 17.85
C ALA A 138 7.03 -21.78 16.41
N CYS A 139 7.55 -20.62 16.01
CA CYS A 139 7.89 -20.34 14.61
C CYS A 139 9.40 -20.17 14.38
N PHE A 140 10.20 -19.95 15.42
CA PHE A 140 11.65 -19.78 15.26
C PHE A 140 12.35 -21.14 15.17
N ASP A 141 12.96 -21.41 14.03
CA ASP A 141 13.80 -22.57 13.80
C ASP A 141 15.20 -22.09 13.36
N PRO A 142 16.22 -22.21 14.25
CA PRO A 142 17.58 -21.77 13.94
C PRO A 142 18.30 -22.70 12.94
N THR A 143 17.71 -23.86 12.61
CA THR A 143 18.32 -24.82 11.66
C THR A 143 17.93 -24.56 10.22
N ILE A 144 16.94 -23.71 9.97
CA ILE A 144 16.50 -23.38 8.61
C ILE A 144 17.59 -22.56 7.89
N ASP A 145 18.06 -23.08 6.77
CA ASP A 145 18.88 -22.30 5.86
C ASP A 145 17.99 -21.34 5.05
N LEU A 146 18.27 -20.05 5.15
CA LEU A 146 17.52 -19.02 4.41
C LEU A 146 17.61 -19.23 2.89
N ARG A 147 18.62 -19.97 2.40
CA ARG A 147 18.77 -20.32 0.98
C ARG A 147 17.68 -21.26 0.49
N ASP A 148 17.15 -22.09 1.36
CA ASP A 148 16.12 -23.08 1.03
C ASP A 148 14.69 -22.51 1.14
N ILE A 149 14.55 -21.28 1.64
CA ILE A 149 13.24 -20.66 1.81
C ILE A 149 12.82 -20.00 0.48
N PRO A 150 11.65 -20.36 -0.09
CA PRO A 150 11.18 -19.83 -1.37
C PRO A 150 10.74 -18.35 -1.29
N MET A 151 10.38 -17.86 -0.09
CA MET A 151 9.91 -16.48 0.11
C MET A 151 10.36 -15.96 1.46
N ILE A 152 11.01 -14.80 1.46
CA ILE A 152 11.46 -14.11 2.67
C ILE A 152 10.78 -12.73 2.73
N LEU A 153 10.14 -12.45 3.88
CA LEU A 153 9.55 -11.13 4.14
C LEU A 153 10.50 -10.29 4.99
N THR A 154 10.74 -9.06 4.57
CA THR A 154 11.55 -8.09 5.30
C THR A 154 10.79 -6.80 5.54
N SER A 155 11.11 -6.09 6.60
CA SER A 155 10.50 -4.79 6.92
C SER A 155 11.11 -3.62 6.12
N ARG A 156 12.21 -3.85 5.40
CA ARG A 156 12.94 -2.83 4.64
C ARG A 156 13.28 -3.35 3.24
N SER A 157 13.34 -2.45 2.26
CA SER A 157 13.65 -2.79 0.87
C SER A 157 15.10 -3.21 0.66
N ALA A 158 16.06 -2.61 1.36
CA ALA A 158 17.48 -2.91 1.15
C ALA A 158 17.85 -4.39 1.43
N PRO A 159 17.45 -5.01 2.56
CA PRO A 159 17.66 -6.45 2.74
C PRO A 159 16.94 -7.30 1.69
N ALA A 160 15.74 -6.90 1.24
CA ALA A 160 15.04 -7.62 0.18
C ALA A 160 15.80 -7.56 -1.15
N GLU A 161 16.33 -6.40 -1.51
CA GLU A 161 17.17 -6.22 -2.72
C GLU A 161 18.44 -7.10 -2.64
N GLU A 162 19.14 -7.14 -1.50
CA GLU A 162 20.33 -7.94 -1.28
C GLU A 162 20.05 -9.45 -1.43
N ILE A 163 18.99 -9.94 -0.77
CA ILE A 163 18.57 -11.34 -0.88
C ILE A 163 18.20 -11.69 -2.32
N ASN A 164 17.42 -10.84 -2.99
CA ASN A 164 17.01 -11.07 -4.37
C ASN A 164 18.21 -11.07 -5.33
N MET A 165 19.17 -10.15 -5.16
CA MET A 165 20.39 -10.13 -6.00
C MET A 165 21.24 -11.39 -5.81
N THR A 166 21.37 -11.87 -4.57
CA THR A 166 22.07 -13.14 -4.28
C THR A 166 21.39 -14.30 -4.98
N LYS A 167 20.05 -14.40 -4.85
CA LYS A 167 19.26 -15.46 -5.48
C LYS A 167 19.30 -15.42 -7.01
N ILE A 168 19.31 -14.23 -7.60
CA ILE A 168 19.43 -14.07 -9.06
C ILE A 168 20.81 -14.57 -9.54
N GLN A 169 21.88 -14.34 -8.78
CA GLN A 169 23.22 -14.80 -9.15
C GLN A 169 23.39 -16.33 -9.04
N GLU A 170 22.57 -16.99 -8.22
CA GLU A 170 22.54 -18.45 -8.10
C GLU A 170 21.78 -19.14 -9.25
N LEU A 171 21.02 -18.39 -10.07
CA LEU A 171 20.28 -18.95 -11.21
C LEU A 171 21.25 -19.34 -12.32
N GLU A 172 21.10 -20.58 -12.79
CA GLU A 172 21.80 -21.04 -13.99
C GLU A 172 21.19 -20.43 -15.25
N GLY A 173 22.04 -20.02 -16.18
CA GLY A 173 21.61 -19.48 -17.47
C GLY A 173 22.25 -18.14 -17.84
N GLU A 174 21.98 -17.68 -19.04
CA GLU A 174 22.47 -16.42 -19.55
C GLU A 174 21.62 -15.25 -19.07
N ALA A 175 22.28 -14.20 -18.56
CA ALA A 175 21.58 -13.00 -18.13
C ALA A 175 21.26 -12.08 -19.31
N PHE A 176 20.00 -11.73 -19.49
CA PHE A 176 19.56 -10.78 -20.51
C PHE A 176 19.27 -9.41 -19.87
N THR A 177 19.87 -8.37 -20.43
CA THR A 177 19.61 -6.99 -19.99
C THR A 177 18.73 -6.28 -20.99
N PHE A 178 17.55 -5.83 -20.54
CA PHE A 178 16.64 -5.02 -21.32
C PHE A 178 16.74 -3.57 -20.86
N ILE A 179 17.01 -2.66 -21.81
CA ILE A 179 17.07 -1.22 -21.54
C ILE A 179 15.70 -0.63 -21.89
N ALA A 180 15.06 0.00 -20.90
CA ALA A 180 13.79 0.69 -21.14
C ALA A 180 14.01 1.89 -22.05
N ARG A 181 13.13 2.05 -23.05
CA ARG A 181 13.03 3.27 -23.84
C ARG A 181 12.12 4.24 -23.13
N GLU A 182 12.65 5.37 -22.71
CA GLU A 182 11.90 6.44 -22.04
C GLU A 182 11.43 7.46 -23.08
N GLU A 183 10.13 7.74 -23.12
CA GLU A 183 9.55 8.79 -23.96
C GLU A 183 8.80 9.80 -23.08
N GLY A 184 9.18 11.07 -23.14
CA GLY A 184 8.58 12.17 -22.38
C GLY A 184 9.56 12.89 -21.45
N ASN A 185 9.05 13.88 -20.72
CA ASN A 185 9.84 14.64 -19.75
C ASN A 185 9.82 13.90 -18.39
N PHE A 186 10.64 12.89 -18.24
CA PHE A 186 10.91 12.29 -16.94
C PHE A 186 11.97 13.12 -16.22
N THR A 187 11.63 13.66 -15.05
CA THR A 187 12.63 14.19 -14.15
C THR A 187 13.47 13.00 -13.70
N ARG A 188 14.70 12.88 -14.16
CA ARG A 188 15.63 11.84 -13.69
C ARG A 188 15.69 11.95 -12.19
N LEU A 189 15.10 10.99 -11.49
CA LEU A 189 15.42 10.75 -10.09
C LEU A 189 16.93 10.54 -10.05
N LYS A 190 17.63 11.46 -9.42
CA LYS A 190 19.07 11.39 -9.21
C LYS A 190 19.34 10.08 -8.49
N GLN A 191 20.11 9.24 -9.12
CA GLN A 191 20.81 8.03 -8.71
C GLN A 191 20.33 6.79 -9.45
N GLY A 192 21.25 6.31 -10.30
CA GLY A 192 21.10 5.12 -11.08
C GLY A 192 20.90 3.85 -10.24
N LYS A 193 19.68 3.57 -9.90
CA LYS A 193 19.25 2.23 -9.59
C LYS A 193 18.68 1.65 -10.89
N GLN A 194 19.42 0.72 -11.49
CA GLN A 194 18.88 -0.15 -12.51
C GLN A 194 17.75 -0.95 -11.84
N LEU A 195 16.52 -0.71 -12.27
CA LEU A 195 15.41 -1.56 -11.88
C LEU A 195 15.56 -2.88 -12.66
N PRO A 196 15.46 -4.05 -12.00
CA PRO A 196 15.38 -5.31 -12.72
C PRO A 196 14.16 -5.28 -13.63
N ALA A 197 14.32 -5.78 -14.86
CA ALA A 197 13.22 -5.87 -15.81
C ALA A 197 12.06 -6.70 -15.23
N PRO A 198 10.80 -6.26 -15.37
CA PRO A 198 9.68 -7.08 -15.00
C PRO A 198 9.66 -8.35 -15.87
N ARG A 199 9.44 -9.51 -15.25
CA ARG A 199 9.22 -10.80 -15.94
C ARG A 199 7.90 -10.83 -16.64
#